data_4adf75b520b67a0734e80af0e254b842
#
_entry.id   4adf75b520b67a0734e80af0e254b842
#
_cell.length_a   1.000
_cell.length_b   1.000
_cell.length_c   1.000
_cell.angle_alpha   90.00
_cell.angle_beta   90.00
_cell.angle_gamma   90.00
#
_symmetry.space_group_name_H-M   'P 1'
#
loop_
_entity.id
_entity.type
_entity.pdbx_description
1 polymer ?
#
loop_
_entity_poly.entity_id
_entity_poly.type
_entity_poly.pdbx_seq_one_letter_code
_entity_poly.pdbx_strand_id
1 'polypeptide(L)'
;MRNLFLGAALAAAMITGAHAAVEPKAVVKTYADVALAEYEDALSTARNLQKSVNSLLSEPNAENLAAARAAWLNARVPYQQTEAFRFGNPIVDDWEGKVNAWPLDEGMIDYVDASYGTESDANAYYVVNVIANKKLSVGGKTVDVSTITPELLRDILHEADGNEANVSTGYHAVEFLLWGQDLNGTGPAPAGRTGTPMERHAGNRPHTDFDPANCTGGNCERRGQYLQVVTDLLVSDLEDMVGNWKADGKARQAVQEDPKAGLVAMLTGLGSLSYGELAGERIKLGLMLHDPEEEHDCFSDNTHNSHFYNQVGMMNVYLGQYKRVDGSVVKGASLSELVKERDAALDAEMRAKLDATLKALQAMKDRAEKVETYDQMIAQGNAAGNAVVQAVIDGLVAQTRSIERVIAALDLGGIELEGSDSLDNPNAVFQ
;
A
#
# COMPACT_ATOMS: atom_id res chain seq x y z
N MET A 1 -48.09 75.01 7.87
CA MET A 1 -47.18 74.28 6.98
C MET A 1 -46.77 73.00 7.71
N ARG A 2 -47.33 71.89 7.29
CA ARG A 2 -47.14 70.56 7.94
C ARG A 2 -46.15 69.77 7.08
N ASN A 3 -44.98 69.47 7.60
CA ASN A 3 -44.01 68.64 6.94
C ASN A 3 -44.34 67.18 7.25
N LEU A 4 -44.68 66.37 6.19
CA LEU A 4 -44.76 64.92 6.25
C LEU A 4 -43.33 64.38 6.02
N PHE A 5 -42.80 63.59 6.97
CA PHE A 5 -41.65 62.73 6.78
C PHE A 5 -42.17 61.36 6.34
N LEU A 6 -41.83 60.95 5.09
CA LEU A 6 -41.97 59.60 4.61
C LEU A 6 -40.73 58.81 5.07
N GLY A 7 -40.92 57.83 5.97
CA GLY A 7 -39.92 56.86 6.32
C GLY A 7 -39.95 55.69 5.31
N ALA A 8 -38.89 55.54 4.53
CA ALA A 8 -38.70 54.35 3.71
C ALA A 8 -38.06 53.23 4.55
N ALA A 9 -38.83 52.19 4.83
CA ALA A 9 -38.30 50.96 5.43
C ALA A 9 -37.58 50.13 4.35
N LEU A 10 -36.25 49.99 4.42
CA LEU A 10 -35.51 49.03 3.64
C LEU A 10 -35.70 47.64 4.28
N ALA A 11 -36.45 46.76 3.62
CA ALA A 11 -36.51 45.36 3.94
C ALA A 11 -35.22 44.69 3.35
N ALA A 12 -34.24 44.36 4.21
CA ALA A 12 -33.10 43.52 3.84
C ALA A 12 -33.61 42.09 3.67
N ALA A 13 -33.81 41.64 2.45
CA ALA A 13 -34.06 40.23 2.15
C ALA A 13 -32.75 39.45 2.41
N MET A 14 -32.66 38.73 3.53
CA MET A 14 -31.65 37.71 3.75
C MET A 14 -31.93 36.60 2.74
N ILE A 15 -31.11 36.55 1.67
CA ILE A 15 -31.03 35.39 0.78
C ILE A 15 -30.27 34.34 1.58
N THR A 16 -30.99 33.49 2.31
CA THR A 16 -30.44 32.21 2.79
C THR A 16 -30.28 31.37 1.55
N GLY A 17 -29.05 31.31 1.05
CA GLY A 17 -28.68 30.34 0.01
C GLY A 17 -28.99 28.93 0.55
N ALA A 18 -30.06 28.31 0.04
CA ALA A 18 -30.33 26.91 0.31
C ALA A 18 -29.11 26.15 -0.24
N HIS A 19 -28.22 25.67 0.64
CA HIS A 19 -27.25 24.66 0.25
C HIS A 19 -28.04 23.43 -0.20
N ALA A 20 -27.87 23.03 -1.47
CA ALA A 20 -28.43 21.77 -1.93
C ALA A 20 -27.80 20.64 -1.09
N ALA A 21 -28.63 19.73 -0.60
CA ALA A 21 -28.17 18.59 0.17
C ALA A 21 -27.16 17.76 -0.64
N VAL A 22 -26.16 17.23 0.05
CA VAL A 22 -25.15 16.37 -0.59
C VAL A 22 -25.78 15.01 -0.91
N GLU A 23 -25.85 14.70 -2.19
CA GLU A 23 -26.45 13.44 -2.64
C GLU A 23 -25.46 12.28 -2.55
N PRO A 24 -25.82 11.14 -1.94
CA PRO A 24 -24.98 9.94 -1.87
C PRO A 24 -24.36 9.54 -3.22
N LYS A 25 -25.15 9.62 -4.30
CA LYS A 25 -24.70 9.34 -5.66
C LYS A 25 -23.54 10.24 -6.10
N ALA A 26 -23.53 11.51 -5.69
CA ALA A 26 -22.45 12.43 -6.03
C ALA A 26 -21.17 12.09 -5.25
N VAL A 27 -21.31 11.66 -3.98
CA VAL A 27 -20.18 11.20 -3.16
C VAL A 27 -19.54 9.96 -3.76
N VAL A 28 -20.34 8.93 -4.07
CA VAL A 28 -19.85 7.69 -4.68
C VAL A 28 -19.24 7.94 -6.08
N LYS A 29 -19.78 8.90 -6.84
CA LYS A 29 -19.15 9.32 -8.10
C LYS A 29 -17.77 9.90 -7.86
N THR A 30 -17.60 10.78 -6.88
CA THR A 30 -16.29 11.36 -6.54
C THR A 30 -15.31 10.28 -6.08
N TYR A 31 -15.76 9.34 -5.24
CA TYR A 31 -14.97 8.18 -4.83
C TYR A 31 -14.40 7.42 -6.05
N ALA A 32 -15.25 7.09 -7.00
CA ALA A 32 -14.83 6.39 -8.21
C ALA A 32 -13.93 7.24 -9.14
N ASP A 33 -14.10 8.57 -9.17
CA ASP A 33 -13.22 9.47 -9.92
C ASP A 33 -11.84 9.61 -9.25
N VAL A 34 -11.78 9.60 -7.92
CA VAL A 34 -10.54 9.58 -7.14
C VAL A 34 -9.81 8.26 -7.36
N ALA A 35 -10.53 7.11 -7.25
CA ALA A 35 -9.95 5.79 -7.52
C ALA A 35 -9.32 5.73 -8.91
N LEU A 36 -10.04 6.14 -9.96
CA LEU A 36 -9.49 6.16 -11.32
C LEU A 36 -8.21 6.99 -11.38
N ALA A 37 -8.19 8.17 -10.79
CA ALA A 37 -7.04 9.07 -10.85
C ALA A 37 -5.82 8.50 -10.09
N GLU A 38 -6.03 7.84 -8.95
CA GLU A 38 -4.96 7.20 -8.17
C GLU A 38 -4.38 5.99 -8.92
N TYR A 39 -5.22 5.12 -9.52
CA TYR A 39 -4.74 4.00 -10.34
C TYR A 39 -4.07 4.46 -11.65
N GLU A 40 -4.53 5.54 -12.28
CA GLU A 40 -3.82 6.13 -13.43
C GLU A 40 -2.42 6.64 -13.05
N ASP A 41 -2.28 7.23 -11.87
CA ASP A 41 -0.99 7.72 -11.37
C ASP A 41 -0.09 6.55 -10.93
N ALA A 42 -0.64 5.50 -10.30
CA ALA A 42 0.08 4.25 -10.01
C ALA A 42 0.60 3.61 -11.30
N LEU A 43 -0.23 3.50 -12.34
CA LEU A 43 0.18 3.00 -13.65
C LEU A 43 1.27 3.88 -14.31
N SER A 44 1.13 5.19 -14.23
CA SER A 44 2.10 6.13 -14.81
C SER A 44 3.47 5.98 -14.14
N THR A 45 3.51 5.86 -12.83
CA THR A 45 4.76 5.68 -12.07
C THR A 45 5.34 4.29 -12.23
N ALA A 46 4.52 3.23 -12.34
CA ALA A 46 4.98 1.88 -12.67
C ALA A 46 5.61 1.80 -14.09
N ARG A 47 5.07 2.52 -15.06
CA ARG A 47 5.71 2.66 -16.39
C ARG A 47 7.05 3.38 -16.34
N ASN A 48 7.25 4.32 -15.41
CA ASN A 48 8.56 4.93 -15.19
C ASN A 48 9.53 3.93 -14.53
N LEU A 49 9.05 3.12 -13.58
CA LEU A 49 9.83 2.00 -13.03
C LEU A 49 10.25 1.02 -14.14
N GLN A 50 9.33 0.60 -15.01
CA GLN A 50 9.62 -0.27 -16.15
C GLN A 50 10.72 0.30 -17.06
N LYS A 51 10.68 1.61 -17.35
CA LYS A 51 11.75 2.27 -18.13
C LYS A 51 13.10 2.24 -17.42
N SER A 52 13.12 2.46 -16.10
CA SER A 52 14.36 2.43 -15.31
C SER A 52 14.92 1.01 -15.21
N VAL A 53 14.07 0.00 -15.05
CA VAL A 53 14.44 -1.43 -15.11
C VAL A 53 15.04 -1.76 -16.49
N ASN A 54 14.42 -1.34 -17.59
CA ASN A 54 14.94 -1.54 -18.93
C ASN A 54 16.32 -0.89 -19.13
N SER A 55 16.54 0.29 -18.54
CA SER A 55 17.85 0.96 -18.56
C SER A 55 18.88 0.16 -17.76
N LEU A 56 18.54 -0.33 -16.57
CA LEU A 56 19.41 -1.19 -15.77
C LEU A 56 19.80 -2.46 -16.52
N LEU A 57 18.86 -3.13 -17.17
CA LEU A 57 19.12 -4.39 -17.88
C LEU A 57 19.91 -4.20 -19.16
N SER A 58 19.78 -3.05 -19.83
CA SER A 58 20.56 -2.72 -21.03
C SER A 58 21.97 -2.25 -20.70
N GLU A 59 22.17 -1.56 -19.59
CA GLU A 59 23.46 -1.05 -19.12
C GLU A 59 23.56 -1.21 -17.59
N PRO A 60 23.94 -2.42 -17.11
CA PRO A 60 24.04 -2.72 -15.69
C PRO A 60 25.17 -1.92 -15.02
N ASN A 61 24.82 -0.86 -14.31
CA ASN A 61 25.74 -0.04 -13.53
C ASN A 61 25.06 0.49 -12.27
N ALA A 62 25.85 1.06 -11.35
CA ALA A 62 25.34 1.54 -10.07
C ALA A 62 24.34 2.70 -10.21
N GLU A 63 24.48 3.56 -11.22
CA GLU A 63 23.57 4.69 -11.46
C GLU A 63 22.20 4.19 -11.91
N ASN A 64 22.15 3.26 -12.86
CA ASN A 64 20.89 2.68 -13.35
C ASN A 64 20.20 1.83 -12.30
N LEU A 65 20.95 1.10 -11.43
CA LEU A 65 20.35 0.41 -10.28
C LEU A 65 19.75 1.40 -9.28
N ALA A 66 20.46 2.47 -8.95
CA ALA A 66 19.92 3.52 -8.08
C ALA A 66 18.69 4.20 -8.69
N ALA A 67 18.67 4.44 -10.00
CA ALA A 67 17.52 4.99 -10.71
C ALA A 67 16.31 4.05 -10.69
N ALA A 68 16.51 2.72 -10.86
CA ALA A 68 15.46 1.73 -10.77
C ALA A 68 14.86 1.66 -9.35
N ARG A 69 15.71 1.66 -8.31
CA ARG A 69 15.27 1.73 -6.89
C ARG A 69 14.47 3.00 -6.62
N ALA A 70 14.96 4.15 -7.04
CA ALA A 70 14.23 5.42 -6.87
C ALA A 70 12.89 5.42 -7.61
N ALA A 71 12.81 4.83 -8.80
CA ALA A 71 11.57 4.69 -9.56
C ALA A 71 10.57 3.76 -8.87
N TRP A 72 11.03 2.68 -8.22
CA TRP A 72 10.19 1.80 -7.41
C TRP A 72 9.61 2.55 -6.20
N LEU A 73 10.44 3.25 -5.42
CA LEU A 73 9.98 4.08 -4.29
C LEU A 73 8.92 5.10 -4.73
N ASN A 74 9.13 5.75 -5.88
CA ASN A 74 8.17 6.70 -6.43
C ASN A 74 6.86 6.02 -6.89
N ALA A 75 6.93 4.78 -7.39
CA ALA A 75 5.76 4.03 -7.83
C ALA A 75 4.88 3.58 -6.66
N ARG A 76 5.48 3.32 -5.48
CA ARG A 76 4.73 3.01 -4.26
C ARG A 76 3.84 4.17 -3.79
N VAL A 77 4.24 5.42 -4.01
CA VAL A 77 3.52 6.61 -3.50
C VAL A 77 2.05 6.69 -3.93
N PRO A 78 1.70 6.68 -5.24
CA PRO A 78 0.29 6.67 -5.64
C PRO A 78 -0.37 5.31 -5.39
N TYR A 79 0.36 4.19 -5.54
CA TYR A 79 -0.21 2.87 -5.33
C TYR A 79 -0.72 2.68 -3.89
N GLN A 80 0.06 3.03 -2.87
CA GLN A 80 -0.34 2.87 -1.47
C GLN A 80 -1.61 3.68 -1.11
N GLN A 81 -1.91 4.74 -1.82
CA GLN A 81 -3.13 5.50 -1.62
C GLN A 81 -4.36 4.74 -2.12
N THR A 82 -4.19 3.81 -3.09
CA THR A 82 -5.29 3.01 -3.63
C THR A 82 -5.79 1.90 -2.69
N GLU A 83 -5.06 1.56 -1.64
CA GLU A 83 -5.44 0.50 -0.70
C GLU A 83 -6.81 0.73 -0.03
N ALA A 84 -7.23 1.99 0.12
CA ALA A 84 -8.55 2.34 0.64
C ALA A 84 -9.73 1.91 -0.27
N PHE A 85 -9.48 1.49 -1.52
CA PHE A 85 -10.50 0.98 -2.45
C PHE A 85 -10.61 -0.54 -2.47
N ARG A 86 -9.73 -1.25 -1.76
CA ARG A 86 -9.62 -2.71 -1.76
C ARG A 86 -10.83 -3.33 -1.06
N PHE A 87 -10.94 -3.12 0.23
CA PHE A 87 -11.98 -3.72 1.05
C PHE A 87 -13.37 -3.20 0.67
N GLY A 88 -14.35 -4.08 0.59
CA GLY A 88 -15.73 -3.74 0.18
C GLY A 88 -15.94 -3.65 -1.34
N ASN A 89 -14.91 -3.87 -2.16
CA ASN A 89 -15.00 -4.06 -3.60
C ASN A 89 -14.25 -5.33 -4.01
N PRO A 90 -14.91 -6.49 -4.13
CA PRO A 90 -14.25 -7.78 -4.42
C PRO A 90 -13.41 -7.78 -5.70
N ILE A 91 -13.73 -6.93 -6.69
CA ILE A 91 -12.95 -6.84 -7.94
C ILE A 91 -11.56 -6.26 -7.67
N VAL A 92 -11.45 -5.37 -6.71
CA VAL A 92 -10.17 -4.76 -6.30
C VAL A 92 -9.45 -5.68 -5.32
N ASP A 93 -10.17 -6.24 -4.38
CA ASP A 93 -9.62 -7.13 -3.34
C ASP A 93 -9.01 -8.40 -3.94
N ASP A 94 -9.77 -9.13 -4.78
CA ASP A 94 -9.28 -10.32 -5.51
C ASP A 94 -8.10 -10.02 -6.46
N TRP A 95 -7.92 -8.77 -6.87
CA TRP A 95 -6.85 -8.36 -7.78
C TRP A 95 -5.58 -7.94 -7.02
N GLU A 96 -5.71 -7.43 -5.81
CA GLU A 96 -4.62 -6.81 -5.05
C GLU A 96 -3.45 -7.76 -4.83
N GLY A 97 -3.69 -9.02 -4.51
CA GLY A 97 -2.66 -10.04 -4.33
C GLY A 97 -1.71 -10.19 -5.54
N LYS A 98 -2.15 -9.87 -6.77
CA LYS A 98 -1.27 -9.93 -7.96
C LYS A 98 -0.18 -8.86 -7.95
N VAL A 99 -0.40 -7.73 -7.27
CA VAL A 99 0.48 -6.57 -7.32
C VAL A 99 1.13 -6.22 -6.00
N ASN A 100 0.57 -6.66 -4.85
CA ASN A 100 1.04 -6.23 -3.54
C ASN A 100 1.01 -7.34 -2.48
N ALA A 101 0.93 -8.61 -2.88
CA ALA A 101 1.00 -9.75 -1.95
C ALA A 101 2.24 -9.68 -1.07
N TRP A 102 2.06 -9.97 0.21
CA TRP A 102 3.06 -9.97 1.28
C TRP A 102 2.53 -10.87 2.42
N PRO A 103 3.37 -11.53 3.23
CA PRO A 103 4.84 -11.62 3.15
C PRO A 103 5.38 -12.43 1.97
N LEU A 104 6.69 -12.33 1.69
CA LEU A 104 7.35 -12.96 0.55
C LEU A 104 8.53 -13.82 1.00
N ASP A 105 8.49 -15.13 0.67
CA ASP A 105 9.64 -16.04 0.85
C ASP A 105 10.67 -15.85 -0.28
N GLU A 106 11.77 -15.16 -0.01
CA GLU A 106 12.77 -14.73 -0.99
C GLU A 106 13.49 -15.89 -1.69
N GLY A 107 13.75 -16.97 -0.93
CA GLY A 107 14.43 -18.14 -1.44
C GLY A 107 13.64 -18.90 -2.51
N MET A 108 12.34 -18.61 -2.66
CA MET A 108 11.57 -19.07 -3.81
C MET A 108 12.07 -18.42 -5.11
N ILE A 109 12.37 -17.14 -5.10
CA ILE A 109 12.73 -16.37 -6.30
C ILE A 109 14.21 -16.54 -6.64
N ASP A 110 15.10 -16.24 -5.69
CA ASP A 110 16.55 -16.10 -5.94
C ASP A 110 17.39 -16.68 -4.80
N TYR A 111 18.72 -16.50 -4.89
CA TYR A 111 19.64 -16.86 -3.82
C TYR A 111 19.39 -16.01 -2.57
N VAL A 112 19.60 -16.64 -1.44
CA VAL A 112 19.50 -16.07 -0.09
C VAL A 112 20.79 -16.32 0.69
N ASP A 113 20.98 -15.59 1.79
CA ASP A 113 22.10 -15.82 2.69
C ASP A 113 21.97 -17.19 3.40
N ALA A 114 23.09 -17.74 3.84
CA ALA A 114 23.09 -19.02 4.55
C ALA A 114 22.32 -19.00 5.88
N SER A 115 22.13 -17.83 6.48
CA SER A 115 21.34 -17.64 7.69
C SER A 115 19.84 -17.87 7.48
N TYR A 116 19.34 -17.73 6.25
CA TYR A 116 17.94 -17.99 5.87
C TYR A 116 17.53 -19.46 6.08
N GLY A 117 18.47 -20.37 6.01
CA GLY A 117 18.21 -21.81 6.13
C GLY A 117 18.05 -22.49 4.76
N THR A 118 17.71 -23.78 4.79
CA THR A 118 17.61 -24.62 3.60
C THR A 118 16.26 -25.28 3.43
N GLU A 119 15.38 -25.16 4.41
CA GLU A 119 14.04 -25.76 4.41
C GLU A 119 13.11 -25.00 5.37
N SER A 120 11.83 -25.08 5.14
CA SER A 120 10.76 -24.63 6.03
C SER A 120 9.66 -25.66 6.10
N ASP A 121 9.22 -26.02 7.30
CA ASP A 121 8.06 -26.90 7.50
C ASP A 121 6.76 -26.26 7.01
N ALA A 122 6.71 -24.92 6.94
CA ALA A 122 5.55 -24.14 6.52
C ALA A 122 5.48 -23.96 4.99
N ASN A 123 6.61 -23.99 4.27
CA ASN A 123 6.65 -23.72 2.84
C ASN A 123 7.61 -24.65 2.09
N ALA A 124 7.07 -25.57 1.30
CA ALA A 124 7.85 -26.48 0.45
C ALA A 124 8.64 -25.75 -0.66
N TYR A 125 8.31 -24.49 -0.96
CA TYR A 125 8.97 -23.67 -2.00
C TYR A 125 9.97 -22.68 -1.43
N TYR A 126 10.18 -22.66 -0.14
CA TYR A 126 10.99 -21.70 0.62
C TYR A 126 12.37 -21.40 0.01
N VAL A 127 13.03 -22.39 -0.59
CA VAL A 127 14.37 -22.27 -1.20
C VAL A 127 14.50 -22.87 -2.60
N VAL A 128 13.40 -22.95 -3.35
CA VAL A 128 13.43 -23.61 -4.68
C VAL A 128 14.20 -22.83 -5.74
N ASN A 129 14.46 -21.56 -5.52
CA ASN A 129 15.26 -20.66 -6.34
C ASN A 129 14.95 -20.78 -7.85
N VAL A 130 13.86 -20.16 -8.27
CA VAL A 130 13.39 -20.15 -9.68
C VAL A 130 14.46 -19.63 -10.63
N ILE A 131 15.27 -18.67 -10.20
CA ILE A 131 16.33 -18.08 -11.02
C ILE A 131 17.49 -19.07 -11.27
N ALA A 132 17.87 -19.86 -10.27
CA ALA A 132 18.97 -20.82 -10.42
C ALA A 132 18.56 -22.13 -11.11
N ASN A 133 17.29 -22.53 -10.97
CA ASN A 133 16.84 -23.81 -11.46
C ASN A 133 16.05 -23.68 -12.78
N LYS A 134 16.15 -24.71 -13.63
CA LYS A 134 15.40 -24.79 -14.90
C LYS A 134 14.22 -25.75 -14.84
N LYS A 135 14.08 -26.49 -13.76
CA LYS A 135 12.97 -27.41 -13.49
C LYS A 135 12.68 -27.38 -12.00
N LEU A 136 11.41 -27.28 -11.66
CA LEU A 136 10.92 -27.32 -10.29
C LEU A 136 9.84 -28.40 -10.13
N SER A 137 9.63 -28.85 -8.90
CA SER A 137 8.46 -29.64 -8.53
C SER A 137 7.41 -28.69 -7.96
N VAL A 138 6.27 -28.53 -8.62
CA VAL A 138 5.15 -27.70 -8.16
C VAL A 138 3.89 -28.56 -8.16
N GLY A 139 3.22 -28.68 -7.01
CA GLY A 139 2.05 -29.55 -6.85
C GLY A 139 2.34 -31.01 -7.20
N GLY A 140 3.55 -31.51 -6.92
CA GLY A 140 3.99 -32.84 -7.26
C GLY A 140 4.26 -33.08 -8.75
N LYS A 141 4.22 -32.05 -9.59
CA LYS A 141 4.52 -32.12 -11.03
C LYS A 141 5.84 -31.42 -11.34
N THR A 142 6.59 -31.97 -12.29
CA THR A 142 7.78 -31.29 -12.80
C THR A 142 7.34 -30.17 -13.76
N VAL A 143 7.68 -28.93 -13.42
CA VAL A 143 7.46 -27.73 -14.22
C VAL A 143 8.79 -27.30 -14.85
N ASP A 144 8.78 -27.04 -16.16
CA ASP A 144 9.91 -26.44 -16.86
C ASP A 144 9.88 -24.93 -16.65
N VAL A 145 10.88 -24.42 -15.94
CA VAL A 145 11.05 -22.99 -15.65
C VAL A 145 12.29 -22.45 -16.36
N SER A 146 12.75 -23.12 -17.43
CA SER A 146 13.93 -22.70 -18.20
C SER A 146 13.77 -21.32 -18.85
N THR A 147 12.53 -20.93 -19.16
CA THR A 147 12.15 -19.59 -19.61
C THR A 147 11.20 -18.99 -18.59
N ILE A 148 11.50 -17.79 -18.09
CA ILE A 148 10.62 -17.03 -17.21
C ILE A 148 9.55 -16.36 -18.08
N THR A 149 8.28 -16.69 -17.88
CA THR A 149 7.15 -16.13 -18.63
C THR A 149 6.10 -15.54 -17.68
N PRO A 150 5.23 -14.65 -18.15
CA PRO A 150 4.12 -14.12 -17.35
C PRO A 150 3.24 -15.22 -16.75
N GLU A 151 2.90 -16.24 -17.53
CA GLU A 151 2.06 -17.36 -17.11
C GLU A 151 2.76 -18.22 -16.05
N LEU A 152 4.08 -18.42 -16.17
CA LEU A 152 4.85 -19.13 -15.14
C LEU A 152 4.77 -18.40 -13.80
N LEU A 153 4.97 -17.08 -13.79
CA LEU A 153 4.95 -16.31 -12.55
C LEU A 153 3.54 -16.22 -11.99
N ARG A 154 2.55 -15.81 -12.79
CA ARG A 154 1.19 -15.53 -12.33
C ARG A 154 0.36 -16.77 -12.02
N ASP A 155 0.42 -17.82 -12.91
CA ASP A 155 -0.55 -18.89 -12.89
C ASP A 155 0.00 -20.18 -12.25
N ILE A 156 1.33 -20.26 -12.04
CA ILE A 156 1.98 -21.48 -11.57
C ILE A 156 2.72 -21.27 -10.24
N LEU A 157 3.42 -20.16 -10.10
CA LEU A 157 4.29 -19.92 -8.94
C LEU A 157 3.63 -19.05 -7.88
N HIS A 158 2.84 -18.06 -8.28
CA HIS A 158 2.16 -17.18 -7.34
C HIS A 158 1.17 -17.98 -6.50
N GLU A 159 1.29 -17.89 -5.18
CA GLU A 159 0.51 -18.66 -4.20
C GLU A 159 0.49 -20.18 -4.46
N ALA A 160 1.58 -20.72 -5.01
CA ALA A 160 1.69 -22.13 -5.33
C ALA A 160 1.33 -23.01 -4.12
N ASP A 161 0.50 -24.03 -4.36
CA ASP A 161 -0.06 -24.94 -3.36
C ASP A 161 -0.88 -24.23 -2.25
N GLY A 162 -1.40 -23.01 -2.53
CA GLY A 162 -2.21 -22.23 -1.60
C GLY A 162 -1.42 -21.61 -0.45
N ASN A 163 -0.11 -21.42 -0.61
CA ASN A 163 0.73 -20.75 0.35
C ASN A 163 0.95 -19.27 -0.09
N GLU A 164 0.42 -18.34 0.70
CA GLU A 164 0.45 -16.90 0.43
C GLU A 164 1.87 -16.33 0.40
N ALA A 165 2.84 -16.92 1.12
CA ALA A 165 4.25 -16.49 1.10
C ALA A 165 4.96 -16.82 -0.24
N ASN A 166 4.35 -17.62 -1.12
CA ASN A 166 4.85 -17.88 -2.47
C ASN A 166 4.58 -16.70 -3.41
N VAL A 167 5.08 -15.55 -3.09
CA VAL A 167 4.91 -14.32 -3.87
C VAL A 167 5.91 -14.27 -5.03
N SER A 168 5.42 -14.38 -6.25
CA SER A 168 6.25 -14.38 -7.48
C SER A 168 6.00 -13.17 -8.39
N THR A 169 5.01 -12.32 -8.07
CA THR A 169 4.60 -11.15 -8.84
C THR A 169 4.53 -9.89 -7.96
N GLY A 170 4.22 -8.76 -8.56
CA GLY A 170 3.91 -7.53 -7.85
C GLY A 170 5.12 -6.71 -7.39
N TYR A 171 4.83 -5.70 -6.58
CA TYR A 171 5.82 -4.72 -6.11
C TYR A 171 6.92 -5.36 -5.26
N HIS A 172 6.57 -6.31 -4.37
CA HIS A 172 7.55 -6.91 -3.44
C HIS A 172 8.52 -7.86 -4.15
N ALA A 173 8.08 -8.60 -5.18
CA ALA A 173 8.99 -9.37 -6.02
C ALA A 173 9.98 -8.47 -6.80
N VAL A 174 9.52 -7.31 -7.31
CA VAL A 174 10.41 -6.30 -7.92
C VAL A 174 11.36 -5.70 -6.89
N GLU A 175 10.86 -5.40 -5.69
CA GLU A 175 11.64 -4.88 -4.58
C GLU A 175 12.79 -5.82 -4.21
N PHE A 176 12.46 -7.09 -3.91
CA PHE A 176 13.46 -8.11 -3.61
C PHE A 176 14.51 -8.24 -4.72
N LEU A 177 14.11 -8.23 -5.99
CA LEU A 177 15.07 -8.31 -7.10
C LEU A 177 15.98 -7.09 -7.16
N LEU A 178 15.52 -5.90 -6.82
CA LEU A 178 16.32 -4.68 -6.84
C LEU A 178 17.22 -4.51 -5.62
N TRP A 179 16.76 -4.88 -4.42
CA TRP A 179 17.53 -4.69 -3.17
C TRP A 179 18.23 -5.97 -2.68
N GLY A 180 17.70 -7.17 -3.00
CA GLY A 180 18.09 -8.41 -2.32
C GLY A 180 17.54 -8.45 -0.90
N GLN A 181 17.96 -9.45 -0.12
CA GLN A 181 17.59 -9.54 1.29
C GLN A 181 18.06 -8.32 2.09
N ASP A 182 17.29 -7.88 3.02
CA ASP A 182 17.81 -7.10 4.13
C ASP A 182 18.37 -8.04 5.22
N LEU A 183 19.67 -8.01 5.39
CA LEU A 183 20.40 -8.83 6.36
C LEU A 183 20.72 -8.06 7.65
N ASN A 184 20.20 -6.85 7.80
CA ASN A 184 20.51 -5.99 8.94
C ASN A 184 19.49 -6.15 10.05
N GLY A 185 18.25 -6.44 9.70
CA GLY A 185 17.15 -6.65 10.63
C GLY A 185 17.03 -5.50 11.63
N THR A 186 16.76 -5.78 12.89
CA THR A 186 16.67 -4.75 13.94
C THR A 186 18.02 -4.24 14.45
N GLY A 187 19.13 -4.71 13.88
CA GLY A 187 20.50 -4.38 14.29
C GLY A 187 20.98 -3.00 13.81
N PRO A 188 22.23 -2.64 14.12
CA PRO A 188 22.82 -1.41 13.59
C PRO A 188 23.19 -1.56 12.11
N ALA A 189 23.09 -0.48 11.35
CA ALA A 189 23.54 -0.46 9.96
C ALA A 189 25.01 -0.92 9.82
N PRO A 190 25.36 -1.66 8.73
CA PRO A 190 26.71 -2.13 8.49
C PRO A 190 27.73 -0.99 8.43
N ALA A 191 28.92 -1.24 8.98
CA ALA A 191 30.00 -0.26 8.98
C ALA A 191 30.41 0.10 7.53
N GLY A 192 30.61 1.40 7.29
CA GLY A 192 31.08 1.91 5.99
C GLY A 192 29.97 2.27 5.00
N ARG A 193 28.70 1.92 5.26
CA ARG A 193 27.56 2.43 4.47
C ARG A 193 27.27 3.89 4.84
N THR A 194 26.92 4.70 3.84
CA THR A 194 26.66 6.14 3.99
C THR A 194 25.28 6.49 3.43
N GLY A 195 24.73 7.64 3.79
CA GLY A 195 23.44 8.10 3.32
C GLY A 195 22.40 8.22 4.45
N THR A 196 21.15 8.23 4.09
CA THR A 196 20.00 8.18 5.01
C THR A 196 20.00 6.88 5.82
N PRO A 197 19.24 6.78 6.93
CA PRO A 197 19.07 5.50 7.61
C PRO A 197 18.65 4.37 6.67
N MET A 198 17.63 4.57 5.83
CA MET A 198 17.15 3.62 4.84
C MET A 198 18.26 3.18 3.85
N GLU A 199 19.02 4.12 3.26
CA GLU A 199 20.11 3.78 2.32
C GLU A 199 21.26 3.00 2.98
N ARG A 200 21.45 3.17 4.29
CA ARG A 200 22.49 2.46 5.04
C ARG A 200 22.04 1.08 5.51
N HIS A 201 20.73 0.86 5.63
CA HIS A 201 20.20 -0.32 6.30
C HIS A 201 19.60 -1.31 5.30
N ALA A 202 18.80 -0.89 4.34
CA ALA A 202 18.13 -1.71 3.33
C ALA A 202 19.04 -2.73 2.64
N GLY A 203 18.46 -3.70 1.97
CA GLY A 203 19.14 -4.69 1.14
C GLY A 203 20.17 -4.05 0.19
N ASN A 204 21.22 -4.78 -0.18
CA ASN A 204 22.36 -4.24 -0.91
C ASN A 204 22.78 -5.09 -2.10
N ARG A 205 21.83 -5.53 -2.92
CA ARG A 205 22.14 -6.26 -4.16
C ARG A 205 23.01 -5.39 -5.07
N PRO A 206 24.16 -5.88 -5.58
CA PRO A 206 25.01 -5.12 -6.48
C PRO A 206 24.45 -5.12 -7.91
N HIS A 207 24.73 -4.06 -8.67
CA HIS A 207 24.35 -3.99 -10.10
C HIS A 207 24.95 -5.09 -10.95
N THR A 208 26.10 -5.64 -10.52
CA THR A 208 26.77 -6.77 -11.18
C THR A 208 25.97 -8.07 -11.16
N ASP A 209 24.92 -8.16 -10.33
CA ASP A 209 23.95 -9.26 -10.36
C ASP A 209 23.06 -9.25 -11.60
N PHE A 210 23.06 -8.14 -12.33
CA PHE A 210 22.36 -7.96 -13.62
C PHE A 210 23.31 -7.86 -14.80
N ASP A 211 24.65 -7.94 -14.57
CA ASP A 211 25.68 -7.84 -15.60
C ASP A 211 26.17 -9.23 -16.02
N PRO A 212 25.77 -9.76 -17.19
CA PRO A 212 26.25 -11.06 -17.66
C PRO A 212 27.75 -11.13 -17.88
N ALA A 213 28.44 -9.99 -18.14
CA ALA A 213 29.86 -9.94 -18.36
C ALA A 213 30.67 -9.98 -17.06
N ASN A 214 30.08 -9.48 -15.94
CA ASN A 214 30.73 -9.39 -14.63
C ASN A 214 29.85 -9.95 -13.53
N CYS A 215 29.14 -11.03 -13.79
CA CYS A 215 28.12 -11.62 -12.95
C CYS A 215 28.65 -12.06 -11.58
N THR A 216 28.15 -11.49 -10.49
CA THR A 216 28.60 -11.79 -9.12
C THR A 216 27.69 -12.79 -8.40
N GLY A 217 26.38 -12.65 -8.45
CA GLY A 217 25.43 -13.55 -7.79
C GLY A 217 25.04 -14.80 -8.59
N GLY A 218 25.67 -15.04 -9.76
CA GLY A 218 25.28 -16.10 -10.68
C GLY A 218 23.93 -15.83 -11.36
N ASN A 219 23.63 -16.54 -12.44
CA ASN A 219 22.34 -16.50 -13.15
C ASN A 219 21.86 -15.10 -13.58
N CYS A 220 22.76 -14.14 -13.83
CA CYS A 220 22.46 -12.74 -14.06
C CYS A 220 21.50 -12.49 -15.22
N GLU A 221 21.63 -13.26 -16.34
CA GLU A 221 20.67 -13.19 -17.46
C GLU A 221 19.24 -13.58 -17.01
N ARG A 222 19.12 -14.64 -16.22
CA ARG A 222 17.82 -15.12 -15.77
C ARG A 222 17.19 -14.19 -14.73
N ARG A 223 18.01 -13.62 -13.83
CA ARG A 223 17.57 -12.59 -12.90
C ARG A 223 17.06 -11.36 -13.64
N GLY A 224 17.78 -10.93 -14.67
CA GLY A 224 17.33 -9.85 -15.55
C GLY A 224 16.02 -10.19 -16.27
N GLN A 225 15.86 -11.42 -16.77
CA GLN A 225 14.61 -11.88 -17.37
C GLN A 225 13.46 -11.88 -16.36
N TYR A 226 13.68 -12.34 -15.12
CA TYR A 226 12.65 -12.32 -14.09
C TYR A 226 12.24 -10.89 -13.76
N LEU A 227 13.20 -10.00 -13.50
CA LEU A 227 12.93 -8.58 -13.20
C LEU A 227 12.16 -7.91 -14.35
N GLN A 228 12.49 -8.18 -15.61
CA GLN A 228 11.76 -7.67 -16.76
C GLN A 228 10.31 -8.16 -16.76
N VAL A 229 10.11 -9.48 -16.65
CA VAL A 229 8.77 -10.10 -16.75
C VAL A 229 7.87 -9.65 -15.61
N VAL A 230 8.37 -9.63 -14.37
CA VAL A 230 7.56 -9.22 -13.22
C VAL A 230 7.19 -7.73 -13.26
N THR A 231 8.09 -6.89 -13.78
CA THR A 231 7.79 -5.45 -13.96
C THR A 231 6.78 -5.23 -15.09
N ASP A 232 6.88 -5.99 -16.19
CA ASP A 232 5.91 -5.95 -17.28
C ASP A 232 4.51 -6.42 -16.82
N LEU A 233 4.46 -7.47 -15.97
CA LEU A 233 3.24 -7.94 -15.34
C LEU A 233 2.60 -6.87 -14.45
N LEU A 234 3.39 -6.23 -13.58
CA LEU A 234 2.91 -5.15 -12.71
C LEU A 234 2.26 -4.03 -13.53
N VAL A 235 2.86 -3.62 -14.64
CA VAL A 235 2.29 -2.60 -15.53
C VAL A 235 0.97 -3.10 -16.16
N SER A 236 0.94 -4.35 -16.65
CA SER A 236 -0.26 -4.95 -17.25
C SER A 236 -1.41 -5.06 -16.24
N ASP A 237 -1.14 -5.49 -15.01
CA ASP A 237 -2.15 -5.63 -13.96
C ASP A 237 -2.71 -4.26 -13.53
N LEU A 238 -1.87 -3.23 -13.47
CA LEU A 238 -2.32 -1.85 -13.23
C LEU A 238 -3.13 -1.29 -14.41
N GLU A 239 -2.81 -1.64 -15.68
CA GLU A 239 -3.63 -1.28 -16.85
C GLU A 239 -5.03 -1.89 -16.75
N ASP A 240 -5.13 -3.14 -16.32
CA ASP A 240 -6.41 -3.82 -16.11
C ASP A 240 -7.23 -3.13 -15.01
N MET A 241 -6.60 -2.73 -13.89
CA MET A 241 -7.32 -2.04 -12.81
C MET A 241 -7.74 -0.63 -13.21
N VAL A 242 -6.92 0.13 -13.94
CA VAL A 242 -7.35 1.40 -14.55
C VAL A 242 -8.58 1.16 -15.45
N GLY A 243 -8.59 0.09 -16.24
CA GLY A 243 -9.76 -0.33 -17.04
C GLY A 243 -11.00 -0.54 -16.18
N ASN A 244 -10.88 -1.19 -15.02
CA ASN A 244 -11.97 -1.46 -14.09
C ASN A 244 -12.56 -0.20 -13.43
N TRP A 245 -11.80 0.90 -13.34
CA TRP A 245 -12.28 2.17 -12.79
C TRP A 245 -12.72 3.19 -13.84
N LYS A 246 -12.59 2.92 -15.16
CA LYS A 246 -13.16 3.76 -16.23
C LYS A 246 -14.69 3.78 -16.16
N ALA A 247 -15.33 4.62 -16.97
CA ALA A 247 -16.77 4.87 -16.93
C ALA A 247 -17.64 3.60 -17.09
N ASP A 248 -17.17 2.63 -17.86
CA ASP A 248 -17.81 1.33 -18.14
C ASP A 248 -17.12 0.17 -17.39
N GLY A 249 -16.17 0.47 -16.50
CA GLY A 249 -15.41 -0.51 -15.76
C GLY A 249 -16.22 -1.17 -14.63
N LYS A 250 -15.92 -2.43 -14.35
CA LYS A 250 -16.70 -3.25 -13.41
C LYS A 250 -16.57 -2.78 -11.96
N ALA A 251 -15.35 -2.41 -11.52
CA ALA A 251 -15.14 -1.93 -10.16
C ALA A 251 -15.91 -0.62 -9.89
N ARG A 252 -15.93 0.30 -10.89
CA ARG A 252 -16.74 1.51 -10.84
C ARG A 252 -18.23 1.21 -10.82
N GLN A 253 -18.71 0.30 -11.67
CA GLN A 253 -20.12 -0.07 -11.72
C GLN A 253 -20.57 -0.69 -10.39
N ALA A 254 -19.79 -1.58 -9.81
CA ALA A 254 -20.08 -2.23 -8.53
C ALA A 254 -20.40 -1.24 -7.41
N VAL A 255 -19.70 -0.09 -7.35
CA VAL A 255 -19.95 0.93 -6.32
C VAL A 255 -21.00 1.97 -6.73
N GLN A 256 -21.26 2.18 -8.05
CA GLN A 256 -22.15 3.22 -8.52
C GLN A 256 -23.57 2.74 -8.82
N GLU A 257 -23.81 1.44 -8.97
CA GLU A 257 -25.11 0.88 -9.30
C GLU A 257 -26.14 1.18 -8.17
N ASP A 258 -25.73 1.01 -6.91
CA ASP A 258 -26.48 1.42 -5.73
C ASP A 258 -25.64 2.39 -4.87
N PRO A 259 -26.03 3.66 -4.77
CA PRO A 259 -25.29 4.63 -3.97
C PRO A 259 -25.16 4.24 -2.48
N LYS A 260 -26.11 3.49 -1.91
CA LYS A 260 -26.01 3.00 -0.55
C LYS A 260 -24.92 1.91 -0.43
N ALA A 261 -24.89 0.95 -1.35
CA ALA A 261 -23.85 -0.06 -1.42
C ALA A 261 -22.48 0.59 -1.68
N GLY A 262 -22.41 1.64 -2.50
CA GLY A 262 -21.18 2.42 -2.70
C GLY A 262 -20.67 3.09 -1.43
N LEU A 263 -21.55 3.68 -0.60
CA LEU A 263 -21.16 4.22 0.72
C LEU A 263 -20.71 3.12 1.68
N VAL A 264 -21.35 1.94 1.63
CA VAL A 264 -20.91 0.76 2.38
C VAL A 264 -19.48 0.38 1.97
N ALA A 265 -19.19 0.24 0.66
CA ALA A 265 -17.86 -0.08 0.17
C ALA A 265 -16.80 0.94 0.62
N MET A 266 -17.11 2.26 0.56
CA MET A 266 -16.22 3.31 1.04
C MET A 266 -15.87 3.15 2.53
N LEU A 267 -16.86 2.89 3.38
CA LEU A 267 -16.67 2.79 4.83
C LEU A 267 -16.05 1.46 5.25
N THR A 268 -16.35 0.37 4.54
CA THR A 268 -15.65 -0.90 4.70
C THR A 268 -14.16 -0.72 4.36
N GLY A 269 -13.86 -0.08 3.21
CA GLY A 269 -12.47 0.21 2.82
C GLY A 269 -11.72 1.03 3.86
N LEU A 270 -12.32 2.10 4.35
CA LEU A 270 -11.70 2.93 5.39
C LEU A 270 -11.50 2.19 6.72
N GLY A 271 -12.50 1.42 7.15
CA GLY A 271 -12.48 0.76 8.45
C GLY A 271 -11.56 -0.46 8.47
N SER A 272 -11.66 -1.35 7.47
CA SER A 272 -10.83 -2.56 7.38
C SER A 272 -9.36 -2.20 7.16
N LEU A 273 -9.06 -1.25 6.24
CA LEU A 273 -7.69 -0.78 6.09
C LEU A 273 -7.14 -0.15 7.38
N SER A 274 -7.96 0.63 8.09
CA SER A 274 -7.51 1.30 9.32
C SER A 274 -7.25 0.33 10.48
N TYR A 275 -8.13 -0.67 10.68
CA TYR A 275 -8.08 -1.55 11.85
C TYR A 275 -7.35 -2.86 11.57
N GLY A 276 -7.96 -3.76 10.82
CA GLY A 276 -7.43 -5.09 10.57
C GLY A 276 -6.08 -5.04 9.88
N GLU A 277 -6.05 -4.42 8.71
CA GLU A 277 -4.88 -4.44 7.85
C GLU A 277 -3.73 -3.59 8.40
N LEU A 278 -3.90 -2.25 8.48
CA LEU A 278 -2.78 -1.36 8.79
C LEU A 278 -2.41 -1.37 10.28
N ALA A 279 -3.39 -1.21 11.19
CA ALA A 279 -3.10 -1.20 12.61
C ALA A 279 -2.72 -2.60 13.14
N GLY A 280 -3.41 -3.64 12.68
CA GLY A 280 -3.26 -5.01 13.14
C GLY A 280 -2.12 -5.75 12.47
N GLU A 281 -2.33 -6.14 11.21
CA GLU A 281 -1.42 -7.03 10.49
C GLU A 281 -0.09 -6.34 10.16
N ARG A 282 -0.13 -5.13 9.59
CA ARG A 282 1.09 -4.46 9.10
C ARG A 282 1.92 -3.75 10.17
N ILE A 283 1.34 -3.38 11.34
CA ILE A 283 2.09 -2.59 12.34
C ILE A 283 2.15 -3.28 13.70
N LYS A 284 0.98 -3.69 14.25
CA LYS A 284 0.93 -4.25 15.61
C LYS A 284 1.63 -5.59 15.69
N LEU A 285 1.48 -6.44 14.69
CA LEU A 285 2.09 -7.76 14.64
C LEU A 285 3.61 -7.65 14.73
N GLY A 286 4.25 -6.91 13.82
CA GLY A 286 5.70 -6.71 13.84
C GLY A 286 6.23 -6.05 15.13
N LEU A 287 5.48 -5.07 15.68
CA LEU A 287 5.86 -4.47 16.97
C LEU A 287 5.77 -5.47 18.14
N MET A 288 4.80 -6.38 18.14
CA MET A 288 4.65 -7.40 19.20
C MET A 288 5.72 -8.48 19.14
N LEU A 289 6.03 -8.93 17.93
CA LEU A 289 7.04 -9.97 17.68
C LEU A 289 8.46 -9.42 17.72
N HIS A 290 8.64 -8.11 17.52
CA HIS A 290 9.94 -7.46 17.30
C HIS A 290 10.66 -8.06 16.10
N ASP A 291 9.90 -8.48 15.08
CA ASP A 291 10.38 -9.22 13.94
C ASP A 291 10.46 -8.30 12.69
N PRO A 292 11.65 -8.08 12.11
CA PRO A 292 11.81 -7.27 10.91
C PRO A 292 11.18 -7.92 9.66
N GLU A 293 10.97 -9.24 9.64
CA GLU A 293 10.30 -9.93 8.53
C GLU A 293 8.81 -9.57 8.42
N GLU A 294 8.23 -9.01 9.49
CA GLU A 294 6.87 -8.46 9.49
C GLU A 294 6.79 -7.05 8.89
N GLU A 295 7.87 -6.53 8.33
CA GLU A 295 7.87 -5.26 7.58
C GLU A 295 7.22 -5.40 6.21
N HIS A 296 6.33 -4.47 5.87
CA HIS A 296 5.62 -4.52 4.59
C HIS A 296 6.55 -4.29 3.37
N ASP A 297 7.48 -3.32 3.43
CA ASP A 297 8.48 -3.05 2.40
C ASP A 297 9.90 -3.34 2.97
N CYS A 298 10.15 -4.58 3.40
CA CYS A 298 11.33 -4.96 4.20
C CYS A 298 12.66 -4.87 3.43
N PHE A 299 12.68 -5.16 2.13
CA PHE A 299 13.92 -5.16 1.35
C PHE A 299 14.48 -3.77 1.13
N SER A 300 13.63 -2.77 1.04
CA SER A 300 13.99 -1.36 0.79
C SER A 300 13.95 -0.47 2.02
N ASP A 301 13.50 -0.97 3.18
CA ASP A 301 13.19 -0.18 4.39
C ASP A 301 12.15 0.94 4.15
N ASN A 302 11.23 0.74 3.22
CA ASN A 302 10.28 1.78 2.81
C ASN A 302 8.94 1.71 3.56
N THR A 303 8.78 0.81 4.52
CA THR A 303 7.55 0.51 5.25
C THR A 303 6.89 1.76 5.83
N HIS A 304 7.68 2.68 6.38
CA HIS A 304 7.19 3.96 6.91
C HIS A 304 6.47 4.83 5.87
N ASN A 305 6.89 4.79 4.61
CA ASN A 305 6.24 5.49 3.50
C ASN A 305 4.94 4.79 3.10
N SER A 306 4.97 3.46 2.99
CA SER A 306 3.79 2.67 2.62
C SER A 306 2.65 2.92 3.61
N HIS A 307 2.92 2.87 4.91
CA HIS A 307 1.92 3.17 5.95
C HIS A 307 1.44 4.63 5.92
N PHE A 308 2.36 5.57 5.70
CA PHE A 308 1.99 6.99 5.57
C PHE A 308 1.02 7.23 4.40
N TYR A 309 1.30 6.64 3.23
CA TYR A 309 0.44 6.83 2.06
C TYR A 309 -0.86 6.04 2.12
N ASN A 310 -0.95 4.94 2.86
CA ASN A 310 -2.23 4.31 3.19
C ASN A 310 -3.15 5.30 3.93
N GLN A 311 -2.64 6.02 4.92
CA GLN A 311 -3.42 7.05 5.63
C GLN A 311 -3.82 8.20 4.72
N VAL A 312 -2.94 8.64 3.83
CA VAL A 312 -3.28 9.69 2.84
C VAL A 312 -4.42 9.23 1.94
N GLY A 313 -4.40 7.96 1.47
CA GLY A 313 -5.49 7.36 0.69
C GLY A 313 -6.83 7.37 1.44
N MET A 314 -6.83 6.96 2.71
CA MET A 314 -8.03 7.04 3.56
C MET A 314 -8.56 8.47 3.67
N MET A 315 -7.67 9.46 3.81
CA MET A 315 -8.06 10.87 3.83
C MET A 315 -8.62 11.34 2.49
N ASN A 316 -8.05 10.91 1.37
CA ASN A 316 -8.55 11.22 0.03
C ASN A 316 -9.99 10.73 -0.14
N VAL A 317 -10.28 9.51 0.27
CA VAL A 317 -11.63 8.93 0.23
C VAL A 317 -12.60 9.72 1.11
N TYR A 318 -12.25 10.00 2.37
CA TYR A 318 -13.14 10.72 3.28
C TYR A 318 -13.42 12.16 2.85
N LEU A 319 -12.37 12.85 2.34
CA LEU A 319 -12.44 14.26 1.92
C LEU A 319 -12.88 14.45 0.47
N GLY A 320 -13.02 13.36 -0.31
CA GLY A 320 -13.43 13.40 -1.71
C GLY A 320 -12.48 14.19 -2.60
N GLN A 321 -11.16 14.04 -2.39
CA GLN A 321 -10.14 14.76 -3.14
C GLN A 321 -8.83 13.98 -3.26
N TYR A 322 -8.15 14.11 -4.39
CA TYR A 322 -6.83 13.55 -4.63
C TYR A 322 -5.93 14.55 -5.36
N LYS A 323 -4.70 14.73 -4.89
CA LYS A 323 -3.67 15.51 -5.58
C LYS A 323 -2.80 14.56 -6.39
N ARG A 324 -2.91 14.63 -7.71
CA ARG A 324 -2.20 13.79 -8.65
C ARG A 324 -0.69 14.07 -8.67
N VAL A 325 0.07 13.12 -9.21
CA VAL A 325 1.54 13.23 -9.36
C VAL A 325 1.97 14.40 -10.27
N ASP A 326 1.12 14.85 -11.19
CA ASP A 326 1.36 16.03 -12.03
C ASP A 326 0.98 17.37 -11.33
N GLY A 327 0.48 17.30 -10.09
CA GLY A 327 0.04 18.45 -9.29
C GLY A 327 -1.40 18.87 -9.52
N SER A 328 -2.13 18.32 -10.47
CA SER A 328 -3.57 18.56 -10.65
C SER A 328 -4.37 17.95 -9.49
N VAL A 329 -5.63 18.39 -9.33
CA VAL A 329 -6.48 17.92 -8.21
C VAL A 329 -7.80 17.41 -8.77
N VAL A 330 -8.14 16.17 -8.42
CA VAL A 330 -9.49 15.61 -8.54
C VAL A 330 -10.24 15.92 -7.25
N LYS A 331 -11.45 16.47 -7.34
CA LYS A 331 -12.27 16.83 -6.19
C LYS A 331 -13.76 16.87 -6.55
N GLY A 332 -14.62 16.44 -5.60
CA GLY A 332 -16.08 16.51 -5.75
C GLY A 332 -16.79 16.45 -4.40
N ALA A 333 -18.08 16.07 -4.44
CA ALA A 333 -18.86 15.82 -3.22
C ALA A 333 -18.18 14.74 -2.39
N SER A 334 -18.11 14.94 -1.07
CA SER A 334 -17.32 14.12 -0.16
C SER A 334 -18.18 13.40 0.89
N LEU A 335 -17.62 12.31 1.43
CA LEU A 335 -18.19 11.64 2.59
C LEU A 335 -18.22 12.58 3.80
N SER A 336 -17.19 13.40 3.99
CA SER A 336 -17.13 14.44 5.02
C SER A 336 -18.31 15.43 4.94
N GLU A 337 -18.66 15.92 3.75
CA GLU A 337 -19.80 16.82 3.57
C GLU A 337 -21.14 16.11 3.90
N LEU A 338 -21.28 14.84 3.46
CA LEU A 338 -22.46 14.04 3.75
C LEU A 338 -22.65 13.80 5.27
N VAL A 339 -21.55 13.44 5.96
CA VAL A 339 -21.54 13.25 7.43
C VAL A 339 -21.85 14.58 8.13
N LYS A 340 -21.24 15.68 7.69
CA LYS A 340 -21.46 17.01 8.27
C LYS A 340 -22.91 17.46 8.22
N GLU A 341 -23.67 17.11 7.19
CA GLU A 341 -25.09 17.41 7.09
C GLU A 341 -25.93 16.62 8.11
N ARG A 342 -25.49 15.42 8.48
CA ARG A 342 -26.15 14.56 9.48
C ARG A 342 -25.73 14.92 10.90
N ASP A 343 -24.42 15.07 11.13
CA ASP A 343 -23.82 15.39 12.41
C ASP A 343 -22.49 16.14 12.19
N ALA A 344 -22.54 17.46 12.28
CA ALA A 344 -21.36 18.31 12.08
C ALA A 344 -20.27 18.11 13.15
N ALA A 345 -20.64 17.68 14.36
CA ALA A 345 -19.69 17.38 15.42
C ALA A 345 -18.93 16.06 15.13
N LEU A 346 -19.62 15.07 14.59
CA LEU A 346 -19.01 13.81 14.18
C LEU A 346 -18.05 13.99 12.99
N ASP A 347 -18.41 14.80 11.98
CA ASP A 347 -17.49 15.15 10.89
C ASP A 347 -16.23 15.82 11.43
N ALA A 348 -16.39 16.80 12.33
CA ALA A 348 -15.24 17.48 12.93
C ALA A 348 -14.37 16.51 13.74
N GLU A 349 -14.95 15.57 14.46
CA GLU A 349 -14.23 14.51 15.18
C GLU A 349 -13.48 13.59 14.21
N MET A 350 -14.16 13.08 13.17
CA MET A 350 -13.53 12.20 12.19
C MET A 350 -12.31 12.84 11.52
N ARG A 351 -12.46 14.09 11.07
CA ARG A 351 -11.35 14.85 10.49
C ARG A 351 -10.19 15.02 11.47
N ALA A 352 -10.50 15.34 12.74
CA ALA A 352 -9.48 15.48 13.77
C ALA A 352 -8.75 14.16 14.07
N LYS A 353 -9.43 13.01 13.99
CA LYS A 353 -8.81 11.69 14.15
C LYS A 353 -7.92 11.34 12.96
N LEU A 354 -8.39 11.55 11.73
CA LEU A 354 -7.56 11.36 10.52
C LEU A 354 -6.29 12.22 10.55
N ASP A 355 -6.41 13.51 10.94
CA ASP A 355 -5.28 14.42 11.06
C ASP A 355 -4.31 13.99 12.19
N ALA A 356 -4.83 13.47 13.30
CA ALA A 356 -4.00 12.98 14.41
C ALA A 356 -3.19 11.75 14.01
N THR A 357 -3.83 10.78 13.32
CA THR A 357 -3.16 9.59 12.78
C THR A 357 -2.10 9.96 11.75
N LEU A 358 -2.42 10.88 10.82
CA LEU A 358 -1.44 11.36 9.84
C LEU A 358 -0.22 12.01 10.51
N LYS A 359 -0.40 12.77 11.60
CA LYS A 359 0.70 13.36 12.36
C LYS A 359 1.56 12.30 13.05
N ALA A 360 0.97 11.24 13.59
CA ALA A 360 1.71 10.12 14.17
C ALA A 360 2.56 9.41 13.09
N LEU A 361 1.96 9.13 11.93
CA LEU A 361 2.66 8.57 10.76
C LEU A 361 3.75 9.49 10.23
N GLN A 362 3.53 10.80 10.21
CA GLN A 362 4.58 11.77 9.84
C GLN A 362 5.75 11.75 10.83
N ALA A 363 5.48 11.59 12.12
CA ALA A 363 6.55 11.46 13.12
C ALA A 363 7.34 10.16 12.94
N MET A 364 6.67 9.05 12.61
CA MET A 364 7.30 7.78 12.26
C MET A 364 8.17 7.92 11.01
N LYS A 365 7.62 8.51 9.94
CA LYS A 365 8.34 8.78 8.69
C LYS A 365 9.55 9.69 8.93
N ASP A 366 9.40 10.78 9.66
CA ASP A 366 10.51 11.68 10.01
C ASP A 366 11.63 10.97 10.78
N ARG A 367 11.26 10.01 11.66
CA ARG A 367 12.23 9.20 12.38
C ARG A 367 12.92 8.22 11.46
N ALA A 368 12.20 7.55 10.58
CA ALA A 368 12.77 6.61 9.60
C ALA A 368 13.76 7.28 8.67
N GLU A 369 13.47 8.47 8.20
CA GLU A 369 14.32 9.22 7.28
C GLU A 369 15.55 9.87 7.94
N LYS A 370 15.51 10.13 9.27
CA LYS A 370 16.52 10.98 9.94
C LYS A 370 17.28 10.29 11.07
N VAL A 371 16.73 9.26 11.67
CA VAL A 371 17.29 8.65 12.91
C VAL A 371 17.58 7.17 12.72
N GLU A 372 16.56 6.35 12.47
CA GLU A 372 16.63 4.88 12.39
C GLU A 372 15.47 4.35 11.55
N THR A 373 15.66 3.25 10.85
CA THR A 373 14.66 2.59 10.01
C THR A 373 13.49 1.99 10.82
N TYR A 374 12.43 1.57 10.14
CA TYR A 374 11.23 1.08 10.81
C TYR A 374 11.49 -0.22 11.57
N ASP A 375 12.24 -1.14 11.02
CA ASP A 375 12.69 -2.39 11.66
C ASP A 375 13.46 -2.12 12.97
N GLN A 376 14.34 -1.11 12.95
CA GLN A 376 15.01 -0.65 14.16
C GLN A 376 14.03 -0.04 15.17
N MET A 377 12.99 0.66 14.71
CA MET A 377 11.97 1.21 15.63
C MET A 377 11.18 0.11 16.34
N ILE A 378 10.87 -1.01 15.68
CA ILE A 378 10.15 -2.14 16.30
C ILE A 378 11.06 -3.03 17.15
N ALA A 379 12.39 -2.85 17.12
CA ALA A 379 13.37 -3.67 17.83
C ALA A 379 13.05 -3.83 19.31
N GLN A 380 13.33 -5.02 19.86
CA GLN A 380 13.21 -5.29 21.29
C GLN A 380 14.12 -4.34 22.09
N GLY A 381 13.53 -3.64 23.05
CA GLY A 381 14.27 -2.71 23.92
C GLY A 381 14.45 -1.30 23.35
N ASN A 382 14.04 -1.01 22.12
CA ASN A 382 13.98 0.35 21.57
C ASN A 382 12.72 1.09 22.05
N ALA A 383 12.69 1.49 23.32
CA ALA A 383 11.52 2.15 23.90
C ALA A 383 11.08 3.41 23.13
N ALA A 384 12.04 4.17 22.56
CA ALA A 384 11.73 5.40 21.82
C ALA A 384 11.10 5.11 20.43
N GLY A 385 11.62 4.13 19.70
CA GLY A 385 11.06 3.67 18.44
C GLY A 385 9.70 3.02 18.65
N ASN A 386 9.61 2.06 19.59
CA ASN A 386 8.36 1.38 19.92
C ASN A 386 7.24 2.36 20.29
N ALA A 387 7.55 3.44 21.04
CA ALA A 387 6.56 4.46 21.39
C ALA A 387 6.03 5.23 20.15
N VAL A 388 6.87 5.49 19.16
CA VAL A 388 6.46 6.14 17.90
C VAL A 388 5.53 5.23 17.10
N VAL A 389 5.89 3.96 16.95
CA VAL A 389 5.07 2.95 16.25
C VAL A 389 3.75 2.73 16.99
N GLN A 390 3.76 2.60 18.33
CA GLN A 390 2.54 2.44 19.13
C GLN A 390 1.59 3.65 18.98
N ALA A 391 2.11 4.87 18.87
CA ALA A 391 1.27 6.07 18.66
C ALA A 391 0.53 6.04 17.34
N VAL A 392 1.08 5.42 16.29
CA VAL A 392 0.40 5.18 15.01
C VAL A 392 -0.76 4.20 15.21
N ILE A 393 -0.51 3.06 15.86
CA ILE A 393 -1.54 2.05 16.16
C ILE A 393 -2.69 2.70 16.94
N ASP A 394 -2.39 3.45 18.01
CA ASP A 394 -3.40 4.14 18.82
C ASP A 394 -4.25 5.13 18.00
N GLY A 395 -3.62 5.83 17.06
CA GLY A 395 -4.28 6.74 16.12
C GLY A 395 -5.24 6.01 15.20
N LEU A 396 -4.79 4.92 14.56
CA LEU A 396 -5.59 4.10 13.66
C LEU A 396 -6.80 3.46 14.36
N VAL A 397 -6.60 2.88 15.54
CA VAL A 397 -7.68 2.32 16.36
C VAL A 397 -8.69 3.41 16.77
N ALA A 398 -8.19 4.61 17.13
CA ALA A 398 -9.07 5.73 17.50
C ALA A 398 -9.87 6.28 16.32
N GLN A 399 -9.30 6.33 15.12
CA GLN A 399 -10.05 6.77 13.92
C GLN A 399 -11.07 5.71 13.49
N THR A 400 -10.79 4.41 13.63
CA THR A 400 -11.75 3.33 13.32
C THR A 400 -13.01 3.45 14.15
N ARG A 401 -12.92 3.77 15.44
CA ARG A 401 -14.09 4.03 16.29
C ARG A 401 -14.94 5.20 15.78
N SER A 402 -14.32 6.21 15.18
CA SER A 402 -15.05 7.31 14.56
C SER A 402 -15.68 6.88 13.22
N ILE A 403 -15.03 5.99 12.45
CA ILE A 403 -15.62 5.38 11.24
C ILE A 403 -16.88 4.58 11.60
N GLU A 404 -16.87 3.76 12.65
CA GLU A 404 -18.03 3.02 13.14
C GLU A 404 -19.18 3.96 13.49
N ARG A 405 -18.90 5.10 14.11
CA ARG A 405 -19.92 6.12 14.41
C ARG A 405 -20.46 6.79 13.15
N VAL A 406 -19.64 7.00 12.14
CA VAL A 406 -20.08 7.50 10.81
C VAL A 406 -21.01 6.49 10.15
N ILE A 407 -20.69 5.20 10.18
CA ILE A 407 -21.54 4.11 9.70
C ILE A 407 -22.94 4.18 10.35
N ALA A 408 -22.96 4.29 11.68
CA ALA A 408 -24.21 4.39 12.43
C ALA A 408 -25.01 5.67 12.11
N ALA A 409 -24.34 6.82 11.98
CA ALA A 409 -24.99 8.12 11.68
C ALA A 409 -25.59 8.18 10.27
N LEU A 410 -25.06 7.40 9.33
CA LEU A 410 -25.56 7.29 7.96
C LEU A 410 -26.59 6.17 7.76
N ASP A 411 -26.99 5.47 8.81
CA ASP A 411 -27.91 4.31 8.77
C ASP A 411 -27.43 3.20 7.82
N LEU A 412 -26.12 2.94 7.80
CA LEU A 412 -25.47 1.92 7.00
C LEU A 412 -25.17 0.68 7.86
N GLY A 413 -26.21 0.00 8.32
CA GLY A 413 -26.07 -1.23 9.11
C GLY A 413 -25.53 -2.42 8.31
N GLY A 414 -24.93 -3.40 9.03
CA GLY A 414 -24.44 -4.65 8.44
C GLY A 414 -23.05 -4.55 7.79
N ILE A 415 -22.27 -3.52 8.13
CA ILE A 415 -20.86 -3.42 7.79
C ILE A 415 -20.08 -4.17 8.89
N GLU A 416 -19.33 -5.18 8.48
CA GLU A 416 -18.33 -5.84 9.29
C GLU A 416 -16.95 -5.34 8.82
N LEU A 417 -16.16 -4.83 9.74
CA LEU A 417 -14.78 -4.41 9.46
C LEU A 417 -13.86 -5.59 9.74
N GLU A 418 -12.81 -5.72 8.96
CA GLU A 418 -11.81 -6.75 9.21
C GLU A 418 -11.10 -6.51 10.53
N GLY A 419 -10.93 -7.59 11.29
CA GLY A 419 -10.19 -7.63 12.54
C GLY A 419 -8.75 -8.12 12.35
N SER A 420 -8.01 -8.22 13.45
CA SER A 420 -6.68 -8.81 13.50
C SER A 420 -6.46 -9.45 14.85
N ASP A 421 -5.90 -10.65 14.88
CA ASP A 421 -5.54 -11.33 16.13
C ASP A 421 -4.57 -10.52 16.98
N SER A 422 -3.69 -9.75 16.37
CA SER A 422 -2.76 -8.88 17.08
C SER A 422 -3.46 -7.79 17.93
N LEU A 423 -4.68 -7.39 17.54
CA LEU A 423 -5.50 -6.40 18.24
C LEU A 423 -6.60 -7.06 19.09
N ASP A 424 -7.29 -8.06 18.53
CA ASP A 424 -8.51 -8.64 19.10
C ASP A 424 -8.22 -9.79 20.05
N ASN A 425 -7.17 -10.58 19.79
CA ASN A 425 -6.74 -11.74 20.57
C ASN A 425 -5.20 -11.88 20.63
N PRO A 426 -4.48 -10.89 21.22
CA PRO A 426 -3.01 -10.85 21.17
C PRO A 426 -2.29 -12.12 21.65
N ASN A 427 -2.94 -12.94 22.47
CA ASN A 427 -2.36 -14.20 22.93
C ASN A 427 -2.33 -15.28 21.84
N ALA A 428 -3.14 -15.17 20.80
CA ALA A 428 -3.13 -16.13 19.69
C ALA A 428 -1.86 -16.00 18.83
N VAL A 429 -1.29 -14.80 18.77
CA VAL A 429 -0.05 -14.51 18.00
C VAL A 429 1.16 -15.31 18.52
N PHE A 430 1.14 -15.76 19.76
CA PHE A 430 2.23 -16.51 20.39
C PHE A 430 1.95 -18.00 20.53
N GLN A 431 0.91 -18.54 19.91
CA GLN A 431 0.54 -19.95 19.95
C GLN A 431 0.92 -20.69 18.67
#